data_fe366d34686c88d5502cdf75a0cf231d
#
_entry.id   fe366d34686c88d5502cdf75a0cf231d
#
_cell.length_a   1.000
_cell.length_b   1.000
_cell.length_c   1.000
_cell.angle_alpha   90.00
_cell.angle_beta   90.00
_cell.angle_gamma   90.00
#
_symmetry.space_group_name_H-M   'P 1'
#
loop_
_entity.id
_entity.type
_entity.pdbx_description
1 polymer ?
#
loop_
_entity_poly.entity_id
_entity_poly.type
_entity_poly.pdbx_seq_one_letter_code
_entity_poly.pdbx_strand_id
1 'polypeptide(L)'
;VVLPNGDIIKTGARTKKTSAGYNLTNLFIGSEGTLGIITEVQLRLSPIPESIMSAVCYFPDLDSAVKASQEVIQYGVPIARIEMLNKDQMEISIKYSKLENIKASPTLFFEFHGSEASNNENIGIVEEISKSNGGSDFQWASSPEEQKKLWKARHDVYYSVKALGNDMKVYSTDVCVPISRLVECISWAEKEVQKLGLTAPMVGHVGDGNFHSIVLYDPEDQEKQKKIRQYSDDLINKALELEGTITGEHG
;
A
#
# COMPACT_ATOMS: atom_id res chain seq x y z
N VAL A 1 -9.62 26.70 -8.86
CA VAL A 1 -10.92 26.10 -8.46
C VAL A 1 -12.04 27.02 -8.87
N VAL A 2 -13.12 26.46 -9.44
CA VAL A 2 -14.37 27.17 -9.70
C VAL A 2 -15.33 26.87 -8.56
N LEU A 3 -15.80 27.93 -7.90
CA LEU A 3 -16.76 27.86 -6.79
C LEU A 3 -18.21 27.68 -7.30
N PRO A 4 -19.17 27.26 -6.43
CA PRO A 4 -20.57 27.08 -6.81
C PRO A 4 -21.26 28.33 -7.37
N ASN A 5 -20.79 29.53 -7.02
CA ASN A 5 -21.28 30.81 -7.55
C ASN A 5 -20.64 31.21 -8.90
N GLY A 6 -19.73 30.39 -9.43
CA GLY A 6 -19.00 30.64 -10.68
C GLY A 6 -17.69 31.43 -10.52
N ASP A 7 -17.33 31.88 -9.32
CA ASP A 7 -16.07 32.57 -9.09
C ASP A 7 -14.88 31.62 -9.28
N ILE A 8 -13.80 32.13 -9.87
CA ILE A 8 -12.56 31.40 -10.04
C ILE A 8 -11.53 31.87 -9.00
N ILE A 9 -11.07 30.99 -8.16
CA ILE A 9 -10.08 31.31 -7.13
C ILE A 9 -8.80 30.48 -7.28
N LYS A 10 -7.68 31.01 -6.75
CA LYS A 10 -6.45 30.27 -6.51
C LYS A 10 -6.32 30.01 -5.02
N THR A 11 -6.16 28.74 -4.66
CA THR A 11 -6.15 28.29 -3.24
C THR A 11 -4.76 28.35 -2.61
N GLY A 12 -3.70 28.57 -3.39
CA GLY A 12 -2.32 28.60 -2.93
C GLY A 12 -1.42 29.46 -3.80
N ALA A 13 -0.16 29.58 -3.39
CA ALA A 13 0.89 30.30 -4.08
C ALA A 13 2.08 29.38 -4.39
N ARG A 14 2.96 29.82 -5.34
CA ARG A 14 4.18 29.08 -5.70
C ARG A 14 5.31 29.17 -4.69
N THR A 15 5.10 29.89 -3.62
CA THR A 15 6.11 30.05 -2.55
C THR A 15 6.34 28.75 -1.79
N LYS A 16 7.60 28.52 -1.40
CA LYS A 16 7.98 27.31 -0.63
C LYS A 16 7.33 27.31 0.76
N LYS A 17 7.07 28.49 1.34
CA LYS A 17 6.40 28.67 2.63
C LYS A 17 5.58 29.96 2.63
N THR A 18 4.53 30.00 3.44
CA THR A 18 3.74 31.17 3.74
C THR A 18 3.15 31.04 5.13
N SER A 19 2.97 32.18 5.82
CA SER A 19 2.22 32.28 7.09
C SER A 19 0.93 33.07 6.92
N ALA A 20 0.57 33.46 5.68
CA ALA A 20 -0.59 34.30 5.38
C ALA A 20 -1.84 33.44 5.14
N GLY A 21 -2.83 33.59 6.03
CA GLY A 21 -4.16 32.97 5.90
C GLY A 21 -4.19 31.46 6.11
N TYR A 22 -5.36 30.89 5.86
CA TYR A 22 -5.60 29.45 5.93
C TYR A 22 -5.04 28.70 4.71
N ASN A 23 -4.70 27.43 4.88
CA ASN A 23 -4.32 26.56 3.76
C ASN A 23 -5.58 26.04 3.03
N LEU A 24 -6.10 26.86 2.14
CA LEU A 24 -7.30 26.51 1.37
C LEU A 24 -7.05 25.31 0.41
N THR A 25 -5.81 25.11 -0.05
CA THR A 25 -5.50 23.95 -0.90
C THR A 25 -5.83 22.64 -0.18
N ASN A 26 -5.43 22.49 1.09
CA ASN A 26 -5.77 21.31 1.88
C ASN A 26 -7.27 21.19 2.20
N LEU A 27 -8.01 22.31 2.20
CA LEU A 27 -9.47 22.27 2.34
C LEU A 27 -10.16 21.65 1.11
N PHE A 28 -9.67 21.97 -0.10
CA PHE A 28 -10.25 21.46 -1.34
C PHE A 28 -9.79 20.05 -1.69
N ILE A 29 -8.58 19.64 -1.27
CA ILE A 29 -8.09 18.26 -1.43
C ILE A 29 -9.01 17.33 -0.61
N GLY A 30 -9.50 16.26 -1.26
CA GLY A 30 -10.44 15.32 -0.64
C GLY A 30 -11.89 15.81 -0.56
N SER A 31 -12.22 16.99 -1.11
CA SER A 31 -13.60 17.53 -1.10
C SER A 31 -14.56 16.82 -2.07
N GLU A 32 -14.06 16.01 -2.98
CA GLU A 32 -14.84 15.24 -3.97
C GLU A 32 -15.88 16.08 -4.74
N GLY A 33 -15.51 17.32 -5.08
CA GLY A 33 -16.38 18.25 -5.81
C GLY A 33 -17.44 18.96 -4.96
N THR A 34 -17.52 18.70 -3.65
CA THR A 34 -18.55 19.29 -2.76
C THR A 34 -18.32 20.78 -2.47
N LEU A 35 -17.07 21.25 -2.56
CA LEU A 35 -16.70 22.65 -2.32
C LEU A 35 -16.48 23.44 -3.62
N GLY A 36 -16.25 22.78 -4.74
CA GLY A 36 -15.98 23.39 -6.02
C GLY A 36 -15.32 22.43 -7.00
N ILE A 37 -15.12 22.88 -8.23
CA ILE A 37 -14.51 22.08 -9.29
C ILE A 37 -13.03 22.47 -9.44
N ILE A 38 -12.14 21.54 -9.20
CA ILE A 38 -10.69 21.71 -9.41
C ILE A 38 -10.43 21.64 -10.91
N THR A 39 -9.99 22.77 -11.49
CA THR A 39 -9.76 22.89 -12.93
C THR A 39 -8.27 22.99 -13.29
N GLU A 40 -7.44 23.35 -12.33
CA GLU A 40 -6.00 23.53 -12.53
C GLU A 40 -5.25 23.08 -11.28
N VAL A 41 -4.19 22.30 -11.45
CA VAL A 41 -3.37 21.77 -10.35
C VAL A 41 -1.91 22.15 -10.56
N GLN A 42 -1.30 22.72 -9.52
CA GLN A 42 0.13 22.98 -9.49
C GLN A 42 0.82 21.95 -8.58
N LEU A 43 1.73 21.18 -9.16
CA LEU A 43 2.45 20.12 -8.46
C LEU A 43 3.89 20.54 -8.11
N ARG A 44 4.37 20.04 -6.96
CA ARG A 44 5.80 20.05 -6.67
C ARG A 44 6.45 18.89 -7.42
N LEU A 45 7.53 19.18 -8.14
CA LEU A 45 8.31 18.16 -8.82
C LEU A 45 9.54 17.81 -7.99
N SER A 46 9.92 16.55 -8.05
CA SER A 46 11.21 16.03 -7.56
C SER A 46 12.12 15.76 -8.75
N PRO A 47 13.45 15.86 -8.60
CA PRO A 47 14.38 15.46 -9.64
C PRO A 47 14.26 13.96 -9.91
N ILE A 48 14.59 13.56 -11.14
CA ILE A 48 14.75 12.14 -11.46
C ILE A 48 15.95 11.61 -10.66
N PRO A 49 15.81 10.52 -9.88
CA PRO A 49 16.92 9.98 -9.12
C PRO A 49 18.02 9.48 -10.06
N GLU A 50 19.28 9.62 -9.61
CA GLU A 50 20.45 9.12 -10.34
C GLU A 50 20.42 7.60 -10.50
N SER A 51 19.97 6.91 -9.43
CA SER A 51 19.84 5.46 -9.37
C SER A 51 18.52 5.06 -8.73
N ILE A 52 17.87 4.06 -9.30
CA ILE A 52 16.72 3.37 -8.72
C ILE A 52 17.13 1.91 -8.52
N MET A 53 16.92 1.40 -7.31
CA MET A 53 17.17 0.00 -6.98
C MET A 53 15.94 -0.60 -6.33
N SER A 54 15.71 -1.89 -6.55
CA SER A 54 14.59 -2.62 -5.96
C SER A 54 15.08 -3.83 -5.21
N ALA A 55 14.38 -4.18 -4.12
CA ALA A 55 14.67 -5.41 -3.38
C ALA A 55 13.38 -6.13 -3.02
N VAL A 56 13.50 -7.44 -2.74
CA VAL A 56 12.43 -8.30 -2.25
C VAL A 56 12.95 -9.18 -1.12
N CYS A 57 12.12 -9.41 -0.10
CA CYS A 57 12.41 -10.31 1.00
C CYS A 57 11.17 -11.11 1.38
N TYR A 58 11.35 -12.40 1.68
CA TYR A 58 10.29 -13.31 2.08
C TYR A 58 10.32 -13.52 3.59
N PHE A 59 9.13 -13.61 4.22
CA PHE A 59 9.00 -13.72 5.66
C PHE A 59 8.22 -14.98 6.05
N PRO A 60 8.44 -15.50 7.29
CA PRO A 60 7.73 -16.68 7.77
C PRO A 60 6.24 -16.44 8.02
N ASP A 61 5.89 -15.23 8.41
CA ASP A 61 4.52 -14.77 8.70
C ASP A 61 4.35 -13.29 8.40
N LEU A 62 3.10 -12.84 8.38
CA LEU A 62 2.74 -11.47 8.03
C LEU A 62 3.20 -10.46 9.10
N ASP A 63 3.12 -10.82 10.36
CA ASP A 63 3.54 -9.96 11.48
C ASP A 63 5.03 -9.63 11.39
N SER A 64 5.86 -10.62 11.08
CA SER A 64 7.30 -10.44 10.86
C SER A 64 7.60 -9.49 9.70
N ALA A 65 6.87 -9.63 8.60
CA ALA A 65 7.02 -8.74 7.44
C ALA A 65 6.66 -7.29 7.80
N VAL A 66 5.49 -7.07 8.41
CA VAL A 66 5.03 -5.74 8.77
C VAL A 66 5.94 -5.10 9.83
N LYS A 67 6.41 -5.89 10.81
CA LYS A 67 7.38 -5.41 11.80
C LYS A 67 8.69 -4.97 11.16
N ALA A 68 9.21 -5.71 10.20
CA ALA A 68 10.40 -5.30 9.45
C ALA A 68 10.18 -3.96 8.73
N SER A 69 9.01 -3.75 8.10
CA SER A 69 8.68 -2.47 7.46
C SER A 69 8.64 -1.31 8.45
N GLN A 70 8.06 -1.52 9.65
CA GLN A 70 8.06 -0.51 10.72
C GLN A 70 9.48 -0.16 11.17
N GLU A 71 10.34 -1.15 11.37
CA GLU A 71 11.73 -0.93 11.76
C GLU A 71 12.51 -0.15 10.70
N VAL A 72 12.35 -0.45 9.41
CA VAL A 72 12.96 0.32 8.31
C VAL A 72 12.59 1.79 8.38
N ILE A 73 11.32 2.11 8.59
CA ILE A 73 10.85 3.49 8.73
C ILE A 73 11.40 4.12 10.03
N GLN A 74 11.40 3.39 11.13
CA GLN A 74 11.87 3.87 12.45
C GLN A 74 13.37 4.17 12.44
N TYR A 75 14.16 3.40 11.69
CA TYR A 75 15.58 3.68 11.49
C TYR A 75 15.83 4.90 10.60
N GLY A 76 14.79 5.45 9.97
CA GLY A 76 14.89 6.62 9.10
C GLY A 76 15.58 6.33 7.76
N VAL A 77 15.52 5.09 7.30
CA VAL A 77 16.05 4.73 5.96
C VAL A 77 15.28 5.52 4.90
N PRO A 78 15.96 6.27 4.03
CA PRO A 78 15.30 7.03 2.96
C PRO A 78 14.85 6.06 1.86
N ILE A 79 13.68 5.47 2.06
CA ILE A 79 13.08 4.52 1.14
C ILE A 79 11.97 5.17 0.32
N ALA A 80 11.89 4.86 -0.98
CA ALA A 80 10.89 5.44 -1.87
C ALA A 80 9.51 4.80 -1.67
N ARG A 81 9.46 3.49 -1.44
CA ARG A 81 8.24 2.74 -1.09
C ARG A 81 8.54 1.38 -0.49
N ILE A 82 7.62 0.91 0.34
CA ILE A 82 7.59 -0.46 0.87
C ILE A 82 6.20 -1.03 0.63
N GLU A 83 6.15 -2.11 -0.14
CA GLU A 83 4.93 -2.80 -0.52
C GLU A 83 4.89 -4.19 0.10
N MET A 84 3.71 -4.65 0.47
CA MET A 84 3.51 -5.95 1.10
C MET A 84 2.49 -6.78 0.32
N LEU A 85 2.77 -8.06 0.14
CA LEU A 85 1.80 -9.09 -0.23
C LEU A 85 1.76 -10.16 0.86
N ASN A 86 0.56 -10.56 1.30
CA ASN A 86 0.45 -11.73 2.15
C ASN A 86 0.62 -13.03 1.34
N LYS A 87 0.67 -14.16 2.04
CA LYS A 87 0.89 -15.47 1.42
C LYS A 87 -0.16 -15.77 0.34
N ASP A 88 -1.44 -15.55 0.63
CA ASP A 88 -2.54 -15.86 -0.29
C ASP A 88 -2.43 -15.03 -1.59
N GLN A 89 -2.09 -13.75 -1.46
CA GLN A 89 -1.86 -12.89 -2.63
C GLN A 89 -0.64 -13.33 -3.42
N MET A 90 0.43 -13.74 -2.76
CA MET A 90 1.61 -14.28 -3.45
C MET A 90 1.27 -15.55 -4.24
N GLU A 91 0.53 -16.50 -3.67
CA GLU A 91 0.08 -17.71 -4.37
C GLU A 91 -0.71 -17.39 -5.64
N ILE A 92 -1.67 -16.45 -5.52
CA ILE A 92 -2.50 -16.01 -6.64
C ILE A 92 -1.65 -15.32 -7.72
N SER A 93 -0.76 -14.41 -7.34
CA SER A 93 0.11 -13.67 -8.26
C SER A 93 1.10 -14.59 -8.98
N ILE A 94 1.72 -15.52 -8.26
CA ILE A 94 2.65 -16.51 -8.83
C ILE A 94 1.95 -17.35 -9.90
N LYS A 95 0.76 -17.87 -9.60
CA LYS A 95 -0.03 -18.69 -10.53
C LYS A 95 -0.46 -17.90 -11.76
N TYR A 96 -0.97 -16.68 -11.56
CA TYR A 96 -1.42 -15.81 -12.64
C TYR A 96 -0.29 -15.39 -13.59
N SER A 97 0.81 -14.92 -13.03
CA SER A 97 1.95 -14.39 -13.78
C SER A 97 2.95 -15.47 -14.21
N LYS A 98 2.68 -16.75 -13.87
CA LYS A 98 3.55 -17.91 -14.16
C LYS A 98 4.99 -17.67 -13.72
N LEU A 99 5.15 -17.16 -12.48
CA LEU A 99 6.47 -16.87 -11.92
C LEU A 99 7.14 -18.16 -11.44
N GLU A 100 8.37 -18.36 -11.84
CA GLU A 100 9.18 -19.52 -11.46
C GLU A 100 10.15 -19.14 -10.34
N ASN A 101 10.44 -20.10 -9.46
CA ASN A 101 11.40 -19.96 -8.35
C ASN A 101 11.06 -18.85 -7.35
N ILE A 102 9.76 -18.51 -7.19
CA ILE A 102 9.25 -17.55 -6.24
C ILE A 102 8.52 -18.27 -5.11
N LYS A 103 8.79 -17.90 -3.86
CA LYS A 103 8.12 -18.49 -2.69
C LYS A 103 6.74 -17.88 -2.47
N ALA A 104 5.76 -18.74 -2.17
CA ALA A 104 4.45 -18.31 -1.70
C ALA A 104 4.49 -18.09 -0.18
N SER A 105 4.97 -16.95 0.24
CA SER A 105 5.03 -16.51 1.64
C SER A 105 4.80 -15.00 1.72
N PRO A 106 4.51 -14.44 2.91
CA PRO A 106 4.47 -12.99 3.08
C PRO A 106 5.74 -12.34 2.55
N THR A 107 5.60 -11.32 1.72
CA THR A 107 6.72 -10.73 0.97
C THR A 107 6.69 -9.22 1.07
N LEU A 108 7.83 -8.60 1.33
CA LEU A 108 8.05 -7.17 1.17
C LEU A 108 8.83 -6.88 -0.10
N PHE A 109 8.39 -5.81 -0.77
CA PHE A 109 9.04 -5.23 -1.93
C PHE A 109 9.49 -3.83 -1.56
N PHE A 110 10.75 -3.51 -1.85
CA PHE A 110 11.37 -2.24 -1.52
C PHE A 110 11.85 -1.54 -2.78
N GLU A 111 11.76 -0.21 -2.80
CA GLU A 111 12.35 0.62 -3.85
C GLU A 111 13.13 1.77 -3.23
N PHE A 112 14.34 1.99 -3.73
CA PHE A 112 15.29 2.98 -3.24
C PHE A 112 15.60 3.99 -4.35
N HIS A 113 15.55 5.28 -4.02
CA HIS A 113 15.87 6.38 -4.91
C HIS A 113 17.04 7.18 -4.35
N GLY A 114 18.10 7.37 -5.10
CA GLY A 114 19.25 8.15 -4.64
C GLY A 114 20.45 8.04 -5.58
N SER A 115 21.65 8.20 -5.03
CA SER A 115 22.88 7.81 -5.70
C SER A 115 23.10 6.31 -5.57
N GLU A 116 23.93 5.72 -6.42
CA GLU A 116 24.28 4.30 -6.35
C GLU A 116 24.87 3.94 -4.97
N ALA A 117 25.77 4.79 -4.46
CA ALA A 117 26.41 4.59 -3.17
C ALA A 117 25.39 4.59 -2.01
N SER A 118 24.48 5.57 -1.97
CA SER A 118 23.45 5.65 -0.92
C SER A 118 22.45 4.50 -1.01
N ASN A 119 22.08 4.07 -2.20
CA ASN A 119 21.17 2.95 -2.38
C ASN A 119 21.80 1.63 -1.89
N ASN A 120 23.09 1.39 -2.18
CA ASN A 120 23.81 0.21 -1.68
C ASN A 120 23.90 0.18 -0.15
N GLU A 121 24.16 1.32 0.50
CA GLU A 121 24.15 1.43 1.96
C GLU A 121 22.75 1.14 2.55
N ASN A 122 21.73 1.77 2.00
CA ASN A 122 20.33 1.58 2.44
C ASN A 122 19.85 0.13 2.24
N ILE A 123 20.21 -0.51 1.13
CA ILE A 123 19.92 -1.93 0.88
C ILE A 123 20.55 -2.80 1.95
N GLY A 124 21.81 -2.56 2.33
CA GLY A 124 22.49 -3.30 3.39
C GLY A 124 21.76 -3.18 4.74
N ILE A 125 21.33 -1.97 5.12
CA ILE A 125 20.57 -1.75 6.35
C ILE A 125 19.22 -2.48 6.31
N VAL A 126 18.49 -2.37 5.20
CA VAL A 126 17.18 -3.03 5.04
C VAL A 126 17.32 -4.56 5.04
N GLU A 127 18.39 -5.09 4.46
CA GLU A 127 18.69 -6.53 4.50
C GLU A 127 18.94 -7.02 5.94
N GLU A 128 19.71 -6.29 6.74
CA GLU A 128 19.96 -6.62 8.15
C GLU A 128 18.69 -6.58 8.98
N ILE A 129 17.87 -5.52 8.83
CA ILE A 129 16.57 -5.40 9.49
C ILE A 129 15.64 -6.55 9.08
N SER A 130 15.58 -6.86 7.79
CA SER A 130 14.75 -7.96 7.28
C SER A 130 15.18 -9.30 7.88
N LYS A 131 16.47 -9.60 7.91
CA LYS A 131 17.04 -10.83 8.52
C LYS A 131 16.74 -10.92 10.01
N SER A 132 16.86 -9.81 10.76
CA SER A 132 16.57 -9.79 12.21
C SER A 132 15.11 -10.08 12.53
N ASN A 133 14.21 -9.82 11.58
CA ASN A 133 12.78 -10.16 11.65
C ASN A 133 12.43 -11.50 10.97
N GLY A 134 13.39 -12.38 10.75
CA GLY A 134 13.17 -13.71 10.17
C GLY A 134 13.06 -13.74 8.65
N GLY A 135 13.36 -12.62 7.98
CA GLY A 135 13.38 -12.54 6.51
C GLY A 135 14.43 -13.46 5.88
N SER A 136 14.11 -14.01 4.73
CA SER A 136 14.96 -14.94 3.97
C SER A 136 15.00 -14.58 2.49
N ASP A 137 16.02 -15.08 1.79
CA ASP A 137 16.21 -14.92 0.35
C ASP A 137 16.07 -13.45 -0.10
N PHE A 138 16.72 -12.54 0.62
CA PHE A 138 16.79 -11.14 0.23
C PHE A 138 17.49 -11.01 -1.12
N GLN A 139 16.78 -10.45 -2.10
CA GLN A 139 17.27 -10.24 -3.45
C GLN A 139 17.11 -8.76 -3.82
N TRP A 140 18.06 -8.22 -4.54
CA TRP A 140 17.99 -6.86 -5.06
C TRP A 140 18.46 -6.76 -6.50
N ALA A 141 18.01 -5.72 -7.19
CA ALA A 141 18.29 -5.47 -8.59
C ALA A 141 18.44 -3.97 -8.88
N SER A 142 19.38 -3.64 -9.76
CA SER A 142 19.61 -2.29 -10.26
C SER A 142 19.22 -2.14 -11.73
N SER A 143 19.21 -3.22 -12.52
CA SER A 143 18.79 -3.14 -13.91
C SER A 143 17.27 -3.07 -14.04
N PRO A 144 16.72 -2.26 -14.99
CA PRO A 144 15.27 -2.12 -15.17
C PRO A 144 14.56 -3.45 -15.46
N GLU A 145 15.22 -4.38 -16.16
CA GLU A 145 14.68 -5.69 -16.52
C GLU A 145 14.51 -6.57 -15.28
N GLU A 146 15.49 -6.58 -14.40
CA GLU A 146 15.45 -7.36 -13.16
C GLU A 146 14.48 -6.75 -12.16
N GLN A 147 14.48 -5.42 -12.01
CA GLN A 147 13.48 -4.70 -11.20
C GLN A 147 12.07 -5.05 -11.65
N LYS A 148 11.78 -5.03 -12.95
CA LYS A 148 10.48 -5.40 -13.50
C LYS A 148 10.08 -6.83 -13.14
N LYS A 149 11.03 -7.77 -13.10
CA LYS A 149 10.78 -9.15 -12.66
C LYS A 149 10.43 -9.22 -11.18
N LEU A 150 11.18 -8.52 -10.31
CA LEU A 150 10.91 -8.47 -8.88
C LEU A 150 9.52 -7.89 -8.60
N TRP A 151 9.15 -6.80 -9.27
CA TRP A 151 7.88 -6.11 -9.07
C TRP A 151 6.67 -6.79 -9.72
N LYS A 152 6.87 -7.81 -10.57
CA LYS A 152 5.78 -8.37 -11.37
C LYS A 152 4.65 -8.94 -10.52
N ALA A 153 4.95 -9.65 -9.44
CA ALA A 153 3.95 -10.20 -8.53
C ALA A 153 3.06 -9.09 -7.93
N ARG A 154 3.67 -7.95 -7.58
CA ARG A 154 2.97 -6.78 -7.00
C ARG A 154 2.14 -6.03 -8.03
N HIS A 155 2.65 -5.84 -9.24
CA HIS A 155 1.94 -5.13 -10.31
C HIS A 155 0.69 -5.89 -10.78
N ASP A 156 0.73 -7.22 -10.76
CA ASP A 156 -0.36 -8.05 -11.27
C ASP A 156 -1.44 -8.34 -10.21
N VAL A 157 -1.37 -7.79 -9.00
CA VAL A 157 -2.27 -8.07 -7.87
C VAL A 157 -3.74 -8.02 -8.25
N TYR A 158 -4.23 -6.89 -8.72
CA TYR A 158 -5.65 -6.72 -9.07
C TYR A 158 -6.09 -7.69 -10.15
N TYR A 159 -5.31 -7.80 -11.22
CA TYR A 159 -5.62 -8.67 -12.36
C TYR A 159 -5.57 -10.14 -11.99
N SER A 160 -4.65 -10.52 -11.10
CA SER A 160 -4.52 -11.90 -10.63
C SER A 160 -5.73 -12.35 -9.82
N VAL A 161 -6.25 -11.49 -8.93
CA VAL A 161 -7.49 -11.76 -8.18
C VAL A 161 -8.70 -11.78 -9.11
N LYS A 162 -8.81 -10.81 -10.02
CA LYS A 162 -9.91 -10.72 -10.98
C LYS A 162 -10.00 -11.95 -11.89
N ALA A 163 -8.86 -12.53 -12.26
CA ALA A 163 -8.78 -13.71 -13.10
C ALA A 163 -9.25 -15.01 -12.43
N LEU A 164 -9.49 -15.01 -11.13
CA LEU A 164 -10.03 -16.18 -10.41
C LEU A 164 -11.50 -16.44 -10.72
N GLY A 165 -12.26 -15.45 -11.23
CA GLY A 165 -13.66 -15.63 -11.60
C GLY A 165 -14.17 -14.58 -12.57
N ASN A 166 -14.57 -14.98 -13.78
CA ASN A 166 -14.94 -14.07 -14.87
C ASN A 166 -16.18 -13.21 -14.56
N ASP A 167 -17.19 -13.78 -13.88
CA ASP A 167 -18.45 -13.10 -13.55
C ASP A 167 -18.48 -12.55 -12.10
N MET A 168 -17.38 -12.72 -11.37
CA MET A 168 -17.27 -12.25 -9.99
C MET A 168 -16.87 -10.79 -9.91
N LYS A 169 -17.28 -10.13 -8.83
CA LYS A 169 -16.86 -8.77 -8.47
C LYS A 169 -15.75 -8.79 -7.45
N VAL A 170 -14.96 -7.73 -7.47
CA VAL A 170 -13.89 -7.47 -6.49
C VAL A 170 -14.34 -6.38 -5.53
N TYR A 171 -14.21 -6.63 -4.24
CA TYR A 171 -14.33 -5.63 -3.18
C TYR A 171 -12.96 -5.43 -2.55
N SER A 172 -12.52 -4.19 -2.42
CA SER A 172 -11.26 -3.83 -1.76
C SER A 172 -11.55 -2.92 -0.58
N THR A 173 -10.98 -3.25 0.58
CA THR A 173 -10.94 -2.32 1.73
C THR A 173 -9.84 -1.30 1.52
N ASP A 174 -9.88 -0.18 2.27
CA ASP A 174 -8.88 0.88 2.14
C ASP A 174 -8.72 1.64 3.46
N VAL A 175 -8.09 1.03 4.44
CA VAL A 175 -7.79 1.68 5.71
C VAL A 175 -6.33 2.10 5.79
N CYS A 176 -6.06 3.18 6.51
CA CYS A 176 -4.71 3.60 6.83
C CYS A 176 -4.61 3.87 8.34
N VAL A 177 -3.57 3.35 8.98
CA VAL A 177 -3.32 3.54 10.42
C VAL A 177 -1.90 4.10 10.64
N PRO A 178 -1.64 4.73 11.80
CA PRO A 178 -0.25 5.07 12.16
C PRO A 178 0.65 3.85 12.00
N ILE A 179 1.84 4.03 11.43
CA ILE A 179 2.79 2.93 11.15
C ILE A 179 3.06 2.11 12.41
N SER A 180 3.14 2.74 13.59
CA SER A 180 3.31 2.05 14.87
C SER A 180 2.16 1.13 15.27
N ARG A 181 0.99 1.26 14.64
CA ARG A 181 -0.21 0.45 14.90
C ARG A 181 -0.49 -0.56 13.78
N LEU A 182 0.32 -0.55 12.73
CA LEU A 182 0.06 -1.32 11.51
C LEU A 182 0.07 -2.84 11.76
N VAL A 183 1.04 -3.35 12.53
CA VAL A 183 1.09 -4.79 12.90
C VAL A 183 -0.19 -5.21 13.59
N GLU A 184 -0.66 -4.43 14.59
CA GLU A 184 -1.89 -4.73 15.32
C GLU A 184 -3.11 -4.76 14.40
N CYS A 185 -3.22 -3.79 13.48
CA CYS A 185 -4.35 -3.69 12.56
C CYS A 185 -4.38 -4.86 11.57
N ILE A 186 -3.24 -5.17 10.94
CA ILE A 186 -3.13 -6.25 9.96
C ILE A 186 -3.35 -7.63 10.62
N SER A 187 -2.75 -7.88 11.78
CA SER A 187 -2.96 -9.13 12.53
C SER A 187 -4.42 -9.32 12.94
N TRP A 188 -5.09 -8.23 13.33
CA TRP A 188 -6.52 -8.26 13.62
C TRP A 188 -7.33 -8.56 12.35
N ALA A 189 -7.03 -7.89 11.24
CA ALA A 189 -7.72 -8.09 9.97
C ALA A 189 -7.61 -9.53 9.45
N GLU A 190 -6.42 -10.14 9.55
CA GLU A 190 -6.20 -11.55 9.15
C GLU A 190 -7.05 -12.51 9.98
N LYS A 191 -7.12 -12.31 11.30
CA LYS A 191 -7.95 -13.12 12.22
C LYS A 191 -9.44 -12.96 11.92
N GLU A 192 -9.91 -11.75 11.64
CA GLU A 192 -11.32 -11.49 11.36
C GLU A 192 -11.75 -12.08 10.00
N VAL A 193 -10.89 -12.01 8.97
CA VAL A 193 -11.09 -12.71 7.69
C VAL A 193 -11.27 -14.20 7.90
N GLN A 194 -10.41 -14.85 8.72
CA GLN A 194 -10.50 -16.27 9.04
C GLN A 194 -11.78 -16.60 9.83
N LYS A 195 -12.13 -15.81 10.83
CA LYS A 195 -13.34 -15.97 11.66
C LYS A 195 -14.62 -15.91 10.83
N LEU A 196 -14.69 -15.01 9.83
CA LEU A 196 -15.83 -14.88 8.93
C LEU A 196 -15.84 -15.93 7.80
N GLY A 197 -14.76 -16.72 7.68
CA GLY A 197 -14.61 -17.71 6.63
C GLY A 197 -14.50 -17.06 5.24
N LEU A 198 -13.90 -15.88 5.17
CA LEU A 198 -13.62 -15.17 3.91
C LEU A 198 -12.23 -15.58 3.37
N THR A 199 -12.08 -15.50 2.07
CA THR A 199 -10.77 -15.50 1.40
C THR A 199 -10.52 -14.06 0.96
N ALA A 200 -9.56 -13.41 1.60
CA ALA A 200 -9.25 -12.01 1.39
C ALA A 200 -7.72 -11.83 1.31
N PRO A 201 -7.11 -12.09 0.14
CA PRO A 201 -5.71 -11.76 -0.07
C PRO A 201 -5.43 -10.30 0.26
N MET A 202 -4.28 -10.05 0.90
CA MET A 202 -3.91 -8.72 1.38
C MET A 202 -2.71 -8.17 0.63
N VAL A 203 -2.79 -6.89 0.34
CA VAL A 203 -1.73 -6.08 -0.26
C VAL A 203 -1.69 -4.74 0.47
N GLY A 204 -0.52 -4.12 0.58
CA GLY A 204 -0.46 -2.84 1.27
C GLY A 204 0.74 -1.99 0.93
N HIS A 205 0.52 -0.68 0.99
CA HIS A 205 1.53 0.37 1.02
C HIS A 205 2.01 0.53 2.47
N VAL A 206 2.69 -0.51 2.97
CA VAL A 206 3.02 -0.61 4.41
C VAL A 206 4.03 0.45 4.86
N GLY A 207 4.74 1.07 3.92
CA GLY A 207 5.56 2.26 4.19
C GLY A 207 4.74 3.48 4.59
N ASP A 208 3.46 3.54 4.21
CA ASP A 208 2.54 4.65 4.50
C ASP A 208 1.49 4.29 5.56
N GLY A 209 1.44 3.04 6.03
CA GLY A 209 0.44 2.55 6.99
C GLY A 209 -0.88 2.12 6.36
N ASN A 210 -0.96 2.07 5.02
CA ASN A 210 -2.17 1.70 4.27
C ASN A 210 -2.10 0.24 3.82
N PHE A 211 -3.24 -0.46 3.85
CA PHE A 211 -3.38 -1.80 3.28
C PHE A 211 -4.82 -2.08 2.83
N HIS A 212 -4.92 -3.08 1.96
CA HIS A 212 -6.17 -3.53 1.36
C HIS A 212 -6.35 -5.04 1.55
N SER A 213 -7.57 -5.44 1.87
CA SER A 213 -8.04 -6.81 1.76
C SER A 213 -8.91 -6.91 0.51
N ILE A 214 -8.54 -7.79 -0.41
CA ILE A 214 -9.20 -7.91 -1.71
C ILE A 214 -10.08 -9.16 -1.70
N VAL A 215 -11.40 -8.97 -1.72
CA VAL A 215 -12.38 -10.07 -1.67
C VAL A 215 -13.04 -10.24 -3.02
N LEU A 216 -12.94 -11.44 -3.58
CA LEU A 216 -13.68 -11.82 -4.77
C LEU A 216 -15.01 -12.47 -4.39
N TYR A 217 -16.12 -12.02 -4.96
CA TYR A 217 -17.46 -12.51 -4.63
C TYR A 217 -18.41 -12.56 -5.83
N ASP A 218 -19.36 -13.51 -5.77
CA ASP A 218 -20.49 -13.54 -6.66
C ASP A 218 -21.49 -12.46 -6.25
N PRO A 219 -21.93 -11.55 -7.16
CA PRO A 219 -22.93 -10.54 -6.85
C PRO A 219 -24.30 -11.11 -6.42
N GLU A 220 -24.61 -12.38 -6.72
CA GLU A 220 -25.82 -13.04 -6.29
C GLU A 220 -25.70 -13.70 -4.89
N ASP A 221 -24.48 -13.88 -4.36
CA ASP A 221 -24.22 -14.44 -3.03
C ASP A 221 -24.43 -13.39 -1.93
N GLN A 222 -25.68 -13.25 -1.50
CA GLN A 222 -26.08 -12.29 -0.46
C GLN A 222 -25.43 -12.56 0.91
N GLU A 223 -25.21 -13.81 1.27
CA GLU A 223 -24.58 -14.18 2.53
C GLU A 223 -23.11 -13.76 2.56
N LYS A 224 -22.40 -13.99 1.46
CA LYS A 224 -21.02 -13.52 1.34
C LYS A 224 -20.93 -11.98 1.35
N GLN A 225 -21.87 -11.30 0.68
CA GLN A 225 -21.93 -9.83 0.70
C GLN A 225 -22.17 -9.28 2.12
N LYS A 226 -23.03 -9.91 2.94
CA LYS A 226 -23.22 -9.52 4.34
C LYS A 226 -21.92 -9.65 5.14
N LYS A 227 -21.21 -10.77 4.98
CA LYS A 227 -19.91 -11.00 5.64
C LYS A 227 -18.86 -9.99 5.21
N ILE A 228 -18.81 -9.62 3.92
CA ILE A 228 -17.90 -8.61 3.41
C ILE A 228 -18.19 -7.24 4.02
N ARG A 229 -19.46 -6.84 4.09
CA ARG A 229 -19.87 -5.59 4.72
C ARG A 229 -19.51 -5.58 6.20
N GLN A 230 -19.84 -6.64 6.93
CA GLN A 230 -19.46 -6.80 8.34
C GLN A 230 -17.95 -6.65 8.52
N TYR A 231 -17.16 -7.39 7.72
CA TYR A 231 -15.70 -7.28 7.77
C TYR A 231 -15.20 -5.86 7.51
N SER A 232 -15.76 -5.18 6.50
CA SER A 232 -15.41 -3.81 6.17
C SER A 232 -15.73 -2.84 7.31
N ASP A 233 -16.93 -2.93 7.88
CA ASP A 233 -17.37 -2.07 8.98
C ASP A 233 -16.51 -2.31 10.25
N ASP A 234 -16.23 -3.57 10.57
CA ASP A 234 -15.40 -3.96 11.71
C ASP A 234 -13.95 -3.49 11.52
N LEU A 235 -13.39 -3.60 10.30
CA LEU A 235 -12.05 -3.12 9.97
C LEU A 235 -11.95 -1.59 10.06
N ILE A 236 -12.97 -0.86 9.57
CA ILE A 236 -13.06 0.60 9.70
C ILE A 236 -13.06 0.99 11.19
N ASN A 237 -13.90 0.35 12.00
CA ASN A 237 -13.95 0.62 13.43
C ASN A 237 -12.60 0.33 14.11
N LYS A 238 -11.94 -0.77 13.73
CA LYS A 238 -10.62 -1.09 14.25
C LYS A 238 -9.57 -0.06 13.85
N ALA A 239 -9.58 0.41 12.60
CA ALA A 239 -8.66 1.45 12.15
C ALA A 239 -8.87 2.77 12.93
N LEU A 240 -10.12 3.18 13.15
CA LEU A 240 -10.45 4.37 13.94
C LEU A 240 -10.05 4.23 15.42
N GLU A 241 -10.24 3.05 16.03
CA GLU A 241 -9.75 2.74 17.38
C GLU A 241 -8.22 2.90 17.48
N LEU A 242 -7.52 2.60 16.40
CA LEU A 242 -6.06 2.71 16.29
C LEU A 242 -5.59 4.10 15.82
N GLU A 243 -6.43 5.13 15.90
CA GLU A 243 -6.17 6.51 15.49
C GLU A 243 -5.89 6.65 13.97
N GLY A 244 -6.43 5.73 13.18
CA GLY A 244 -6.33 5.71 11.72
C GLY A 244 -7.49 6.39 11.01
N THR A 245 -7.62 6.10 9.71
CA THR A 245 -8.67 6.64 8.82
C THR A 245 -9.35 5.52 8.04
N ILE A 246 -10.59 5.79 7.64
CA ILE A 246 -11.45 4.84 6.93
C ILE A 246 -11.05 4.62 5.48
N THR A 247 -10.32 5.56 4.90
CA THR A 247 -9.78 5.47 3.54
C THR A 247 -8.37 6.04 3.52
N GLY A 248 -7.44 5.34 2.87
CA GLY A 248 -6.07 5.79 2.67
C GLY A 248 -5.93 6.56 1.36
N GLU A 249 -6.50 6.03 0.27
CA GLU A 249 -6.25 6.55 -1.08
C GLU A 249 -7.46 6.49 -2.03
N HIS A 250 -8.52 5.71 -1.74
CA HIS A 250 -9.63 5.52 -2.68
C HIS A 250 -10.76 6.57 -2.53
N GLY A 251 -10.83 7.30 -1.45
CA GLY A 251 -11.86 8.30 -1.17
C GLY A 251 -13.16 7.72 -0.63
#